data_aa9e33347f9fba8f17e50e5b87a03e49
#
_entry.id   aa9e33347f9fba8f17e50e5b87a03e49
#
_cell.length_a   1.000
_cell.length_b   1.000
_cell.length_c   1.000
_cell.angle_alpha   90.00
_cell.angle_beta   90.00
_cell.angle_gamma   90.00
#
_symmetry.space_group_name_H-M   'P 1'
#
loop_
_entity.id
_entity.type
_entity.pdbx_description
1 polymer ?
#
loop_
_entity_poly.entity_id
_entity_poly.type
_entity_poly.pdbx_seq_one_letter_code
_entity_poly.pdbx_strand_id
1 'polypeptide(L)'
;MDIDDILREVDPASHGIPLETRDLQALTRLWVAERSAPELLNWPAGGLFERVNSKIKSQIEKIEDMTGDMDPKTNFALIVIQTELERYKFLVRSYLRTRIAKIDKHTLHYLSTQDLRQRLSPTELAYATRHQALLHNHYLSSFLSSFPQRLQNLNDTAGNVSMIDSPDLDAAVFIRLLRDKDVFGKGTDVDTILPAANGDILILRWSSAKGLVEDGDAELV
;
A
#
# COMPACT_ATOMS: atom_id res chain seq x y z
N MET A 1 22.71 2.31 -23.23
CA MET A 1 22.93 2.68 -21.83
C MET A 1 21.65 2.27 -21.12
N ASP A 2 21.74 1.26 -20.29
CA ASP A 2 20.57 0.68 -19.64
C ASP A 2 20.17 1.58 -18.46
N ILE A 3 18.86 1.71 -18.18
CA ILE A 3 18.34 2.53 -17.09
C ILE A 3 18.94 2.06 -15.74
N ASP A 4 19.19 0.77 -15.62
CA ASP A 4 19.87 0.18 -14.46
C ASP A 4 21.34 0.67 -14.28
N ASP A 5 22.05 1.00 -15.35
CA ASP A 5 23.39 1.57 -15.27
C ASP A 5 23.36 3.02 -14.76
N ILE A 6 22.34 3.80 -15.18
CA ILE A 6 22.14 5.18 -14.72
C ILE A 6 21.73 5.22 -13.24
N LEU A 7 20.86 4.30 -12.82
CA LEU A 7 20.46 4.19 -11.42
C LEU A 7 21.60 3.75 -10.50
N ARG A 8 22.54 2.94 -11.01
CA ARG A 8 23.77 2.57 -10.30
C ARG A 8 24.72 3.74 -10.10
N GLU A 9 24.74 4.69 -11.02
CA GLU A 9 25.62 5.86 -10.95
C GLU A 9 25.09 6.93 -9.97
N VAL A 10 23.77 6.99 -9.78
CA VAL A 10 23.09 7.98 -8.93
C VAL A 10 23.03 7.56 -7.45
N ASP A 11 23.03 6.27 -7.14
CA ASP A 11 23.00 5.76 -5.75
C ASP A 11 24.17 4.82 -5.45
N PRO A 12 25.33 5.37 -5.02
CA PRO A 12 26.52 4.58 -4.67
C PRO A 12 26.30 3.60 -3.50
N ALA A 13 25.31 3.86 -2.62
CA ALA A 13 25.01 3.00 -1.48
C ALA A 13 24.29 1.70 -1.91
N SER A 14 23.76 1.65 -3.12
CA SER A 14 23.14 0.43 -3.67
C SER A 14 24.14 -0.54 -4.31
N HIS A 15 25.43 -0.16 -4.39
CA HIS A 15 26.49 -1.00 -4.94
C HIS A 15 26.78 -2.20 -4.02
N GLY A 16 26.15 -3.31 -4.27
CA GLY A 16 26.39 -4.56 -3.56
C GLY A 16 25.15 -5.32 -3.09
N ILE A 17 23.98 -4.69 -3.08
CA ILE A 17 22.75 -5.38 -2.67
C ILE A 17 22.10 -6.02 -3.92
N PRO A 18 21.92 -7.36 -3.97
CA PRO A 18 21.23 -8.01 -5.07
C PRO A 18 19.84 -7.42 -5.30
N LEU A 19 19.41 -7.30 -6.56
CA LEU A 19 18.09 -6.76 -6.94
C LEU A 19 16.96 -7.42 -6.17
N GLU A 20 17.05 -8.72 -5.93
CA GLU A 20 16.08 -9.50 -5.17
C GLU A 20 15.94 -9.04 -3.72
N THR A 21 17.05 -8.69 -3.07
CA THR A 21 17.04 -8.16 -1.70
C THR A 21 16.45 -6.74 -1.68
N ARG A 22 16.73 -5.93 -2.69
CA ARG A 22 16.16 -4.59 -2.86
C ARG A 22 14.64 -4.66 -3.04
N ASP A 23 14.14 -5.58 -3.89
CA ASP A 23 12.71 -5.78 -4.11
C ASP A 23 12.00 -6.26 -2.82
N LEU A 24 12.64 -7.12 -2.03
CA LEU A 24 12.10 -7.55 -0.74
C LEU A 24 12.04 -6.39 0.27
N GLN A 25 13.10 -5.59 0.34
CA GLN A 25 13.13 -4.40 1.20
C GLN A 25 12.09 -3.38 0.78
N ALA A 26 11.96 -3.12 -0.53
CA ALA A 26 10.95 -2.22 -1.07
C ALA A 26 9.53 -2.71 -0.75
N LEU A 27 9.26 -4.00 -0.94
CA LEU A 27 7.96 -4.61 -0.59
C LEU A 27 7.67 -4.49 0.91
N THR A 28 8.67 -4.68 1.77
CA THR A 28 8.53 -4.55 3.22
C THR A 28 8.19 -3.10 3.61
N ARG A 29 8.90 -2.11 3.04
CA ARG A 29 8.61 -0.69 3.28
C ARG A 29 7.20 -0.32 2.80
N LEU A 30 6.80 -0.76 1.61
CA LEU A 30 5.45 -0.55 1.10
C LEU A 30 4.38 -1.16 2.00
N TRP A 31 4.61 -2.38 2.52
CA TRP A 31 3.68 -3.02 3.44
C TRP A 31 3.55 -2.24 4.75
N VAL A 32 4.67 -1.80 5.34
CA VAL A 32 4.65 -0.97 6.56
C VAL A 32 3.94 0.34 6.29
N ALA A 33 4.30 1.03 5.20
CA ALA A 33 3.68 2.29 4.81
C ALA A 33 2.16 2.15 4.60
N GLU A 34 1.74 1.13 3.85
CA GLU A 34 0.30 0.89 3.62
C GLU A 34 -0.44 0.55 4.91
N ARG A 35 0.20 -0.15 5.85
CA ARG A 35 -0.41 -0.50 7.13
C ARG A 35 -0.54 0.71 8.05
N SER A 36 0.44 1.61 8.04
CA SER A 36 0.50 2.78 8.93
C SER A 36 -0.32 3.97 8.41
N ALA A 37 -0.47 4.10 7.09
CA ALA A 37 -1.30 5.15 6.49
C ALA A 37 -2.79 4.91 6.75
N PRO A 38 -3.57 5.95 7.12
CA PRO A 38 -5.03 5.83 7.29
C PRO A 38 -5.78 5.72 5.96
N GLU A 39 -5.25 6.30 4.89
CA GLU A 39 -5.80 6.20 3.54
C GLU A 39 -5.03 5.21 2.66
N LEU A 40 -5.61 4.87 1.51
CA LEU A 40 -4.97 4.03 0.51
C LEU A 40 -3.84 4.79 -0.20
N LEU A 41 -2.64 4.24 -0.17
CA LEU A 41 -1.48 4.79 -0.89
C LEU A 41 -1.54 4.47 -2.38
N ASN A 42 -0.73 5.16 -3.17
CA ASN A 42 -0.61 4.89 -4.60
C ASN A 42 -0.12 3.46 -4.84
N TRP A 43 -0.66 2.81 -5.89
CA TRP A 43 -0.12 1.52 -6.32
C TRP A 43 1.35 1.68 -6.72
N PRO A 44 2.25 0.82 -6.24
CA PRO A 44 3.68 0.95 -6.53
C PRO A 44 3.97 0.87 -8.02
N ALA A 45 4.65 1.87 -8.52
CA ALA A 45 5.13 1.93 -9.89
C ALA A 45 6.38 1.05 -10.09
N GLY A 46 6.84 0.93 -11.33
CA GLY A 46 8.10 0.25 -11.65
C GLY A 46 8.06 -1.27 -11.68
N GLY A 47 6.88 -1.88 -11.79
CA GLY A 47 6.76 -3.33 -11.99
C GLY A 47 7.25 -4.19 -10.82
N LEU A 48 7.28 -3.65 -9.60
CA LEU A 48 7.76 -4.39 -8.42
C LEU A 48 6.96 -5.68 -8.20
N PHE A 49 5.63 -5.61 -8.32
CA PHE A 49 4.78 -6.78 -8.12
C PHE A 49 4.97 -7.85 -9.19
N GLU A 50 5.20 -7.45 -10.43
CA GLU A 50 5.50 -8.35 -11.53
C GLU A 50 6.82 -9.08 -11.28
N ARG A 51 7.88 -8.36 -10.86
CA ARG A 51 9.18 -8.98 -10.52
C ARG A 51 9.07 -9.93 -9.33
N VAL A 52 8.40 -9.49 -8.25
CA VAL A 52 8.17 -10.33 -7.06
C VAL A 52 7.37 -11.60 -7.43
N ASN A 53 6.32 -11.46 -8.23
CA ASN A 53 5.51 -12.58 -8.66
C ASN A 53 6.27 -13.55 -9.57
N SER A 54 7.09 -13.01 -10.49
CA SER A 54 7.99 -13.82 -11.32
C SER A 54 9.01 -14.59 -10.47
N LYS A 55 9.57 -13.93 -9.44
CA LYS A 55 10.48 -14.58 -8.50
C LYS A 55 9.79 -15.71 -7.73
N ILE A 56 8.58 -15.48 -7.23
CA ILE A 56 7.80 -16.52 -6.54
C ILE A 56 7.57 -17.72 -7.45
N LYS A 57 7.18 -17.50 -8.71
CA LYS A 57 7.00 -18.57 -9.70
C LYS A 57 8.28 -19.35 -9.95
N SER A 58 9.39 -18.66 -10.21
CA SER A 58 10.70 -19.29 -10.42
C SER A 58 11.18 -20.10 -9.20
N GLN A 59 10.85 -19.66 -7.97
CA GLN A 59 11.19 -20.44 -6.78
C GLN A 59 10.30 -21.68 -6.62
N ILE A 60 9.03 -21.60 -7.01
CA ILE A 60 8.13 -22.76 -7.03
C ILE A 60 8.64 -23.80 -8.02
N GLU A 61 8.99 -23.41 -9.24
CA GLU A 61 9.57 -24.30 -10.26
C GLU A 61 10.84 -24.98 -9.75
N LYS A 62 11.74 -24.24 -9.09
CA LYS A 62 12.95 -24.83 -8.48
C LYS A 62 12.61 -25.85 -7.39
N ILE A 63 11.59 -25.62 -6.58
CA ILE A 63 11.16 -26.55 -5.56
C ILE A 63 10.62 -27.83 -6.22
N GLU A 64 9.82 -27.70 -7.29
CA GLU A 64 9.27 -28.82 -8.04
C GLU A 64 10.38 -29.67 -8.66
N ASP A 65 11.37 -29.03 -9.31
CA ASP A 65 12.52 -29.71 -9.93
C ASP A 65 13.40 -30.47 -8.92
N MET A 66 13.57 -29.91 -7.71
CA MET A 66 14.35 -30.51 -6.64
C MET A 66 13.58 -31.55 -5.82
N THR A 67 12.26 -31.61 -6.01
CA THR A 67 11.41 -32.54 -5.27
C THR A 67 11.57 -33.95 -5.82
N GLY A 68 11.96 -34.87 -4.97
CA GLY A 68 12.20 -36.29 -5.34
C GLY A 68 13.67 -36.68 -5.31
N ASP A 69 14.59 -35.74 -5.19
CA ASP A 69 15.99 -36.04 -4.93
C ASP A 69 16.18 -36.46 -3.45
N MET A 70 16.78 -37.60 -3.21
CA MET A 70 16.97 -38.16 -1.86
C MET A 70 18.27 -37.69 -1.19
N ASP A 71 19.03 -36.77 -1.79
CA ASP A 71 20.24 -36.26 -1.17
C ASP A 71 19.91 -35.36 0.04
N PRO A 72 20.50 -35.61 1.23
CA PRO A 72 20.30 -34.77 2.41
C PRO A 72 20.62 -33.28 2.20
N LYS A 73 21.58 -32.96 1.34
CA LYS A 73 21.93 -31.58 1.02
C LYS A 73 20.83 -30.88 0.22
N THR A 74 20.24 -31.60 -0.74
CA THR A 74 19.10 -31.11 -1.53
C THR A 74 17.89 -30.89 -0.64
N ASN A 75 17.60 -31.80 0.31
CA ASN A 75 16.50 -31.64 1.27
C ASN A 75 16.70 -30.40 2.16
N PHE A 76 17.92 -30.14 2.64
CA PHE A 76 18.19 -28.93 3.42
C PHE A 76 17.99 -27.66 2.59
N ALA A 77 18.48 -27.64 1.35
CA ALA A 77 18.30 -26.51 0.44
C ALA A 77 16.81 -26.26 0.16
N LEU A 78 16.02 -27.32 -0.03
CA LEU A 78 14.56 -27.23 -0.20
C LEU A 78 13.88 -26.55 0.99
N ILE A 79 14.23 -26.92 2.21
CA ILE A 79 13.64 -26.31 3.43
C ILE A 79 13.95 -24.82 3.47
N VAL A 80 15.18 -24.41 3.16
CA VAL A 80 15.58 -23.00 3.13
C VAL A 80 14.77 -22.24 2.08
N ILE A 81 14.69 -22.75 0.86
CA ILE A 81 13.95 -22.10 -0.24
C ILE A 81 12.47 -22.00 0.07
N GLN A 82 11.87 -23.05 0.64
CA GLN A 82 10.46 -23.04 1.07
C GLN A 82 10.21 -21.99 2.15
N THR A 83 11.10 -21.86 3.13
CA THR A 83 10.97 -20.87 4.20
C THR A 83 11.03 -19.44 3.64
N GLU A 84 11.97 -19.16 2.76
CA GLU A 84 12.05 -17.86 2.08
C GLU A 84 10.82 -17.59 1.20
N LEU A 85 10.35 -18.58 0.47
CA LEU A 85 9.14 -18.48 -0.36
C LEU A 85 7.90 -18.14 0.48
N GLU A 86 7.71 -18.78 1.62
CA GLU A 86 6.59 -18.47 2.52
C GLU A 86 6.68 -17.07 3.11
N ARG A 87 7.90 -16.57 3.38
CA ARG A 87 8.12 -15.19 3.80
C ARG A 87 7.70 -14.19 2.73
N TYR A 88 8.09 -14.40 1.47
CA TYR A 88 7.66 -13.57 0.35
C TYR A 88 6.13 -13.60 0.18
N LYS A 89 5.54 -14.78 0.17
CA LYS A 89 4.09 -14.95 0.07
C LYS A 89 3.35 -14.26 1.22
N PHE A 90 3.90 -14.31 2.44
CA PHE A 90 3.31 -13.62 3.58
C PHE A 90 3.27 -12.11 3.37
N LEU A 91 4.37 -11.49 2.95
CA LEU A 91 4.43 -10.04 2.71
C LEU A 91 3.45 -9.60 1.63
N VAL A 92 3.44 -10.30 0.49
CA VAL A 92 2.51 -10.00 -0.62
C VAL A 92 1.06 -10.12 -0.16
N ARG A 93 0.69 -11.23 0.49
CA ARG A 93 -0.68 -11.46 0.98
C ARG A 93 -1.09 -10.43 2.03
N SER A 94 -0.18 -10.09 2.95
CA SER A 94 -0.46 -9.13 4.02
C SER A 94 -0.64 -7.72 3.47
N TYR A 95 0.20 -7.30 2.53
CA TYR A 95 0.05 -6.04 1.82
C TYR A 95 -1.30 -5.93 1.10
N LEU A 96 -1.63 -6.93 0.28
CA LEU A 96 -2.88 -6.93 -0.48
C LEU A 96 -4.11 -6.98 0.44
N ARG A 97 -4.07 -7.73 1.54
CA ARG A 97 -5.15 -7.76 2.54
C ARG A 97 -5.36 -6.39 3.19
N THR A 98 -4.27 -5.69 3.53
CA THR A 98 -4.37 -4.34 4.10
C THR A 98 -5.06 -3.38 3.14
N ARG A 99 -4.70 -3.43 1.86
CA ARG A 99 -5.32 -2.61 0.82
C ARG A 99 -6.80 -2.95 0.61
N ILE A 100 -7.12 -4.25 0.48
CA ILE A 100 -8.50 -4.71 0.33
C ILE A 100 -9.35 -4.26 1.53
N ALA A 101 -8.84 -4.39 2.77
CA ALA A 101 -9.57 -3.96 3.96
C ALA A 101 -9.91 -2.45 3.95
N LYS A 102 -8.98 -1.61 3.46
CA LYS A 102 -9.24 -0.17 3.27
C LYS A 102 -10.27 0.09 2.17
N ILE A 103 -10.16 -0.64 1.04
CA ILE A 103 -11.12 -0.53 -0.07
C ILE A 103 -12.51 -0.93 0.41
N ASP A 104 -12.65 -2.03 1.13
CA ASP A 104 -13.94 -2.51 1.67
C ASP A 104 -14.57 -1.48 2.60
N LYS A 105 -13.75 -0.86 3.46
CA LYS A 105 -14.23 0.13 4.41
C LYS A 105 -14.71 1.41 3.74
N HIS A 106 -14.03 1.89 2.69
CA HIS A 106 -14.28 3.19 2.06
C HIS A 106 -14.48 3.09 0.54
N THR A 107 -15.18 2.04 0.05
CA THR A 107 -15.33 1.75 -1.38
C THR A 107 -15.92 2.93 -2.16
N LEU A 108 -16.99 3.54 -1.66
CA LEU A 108 -17.63 4.69 -2.32
C LEU A 108 -16.69 5.89 -2.42
N HIS A 109 -15.88 6.14 -1.38
CA HIS A 109 -14.89 7.20 -1.38
C HIS A 109 -13.85 7.01 -2.49
N TYR A 110 -13.25 5.81 -2.58
CA TYR A 110 -12.22 5.54 -3.61
C TYR A 110 -12.78 5.52 -5.05
N LEU A 111 -14.07 5.25 -5.22
CA LEU A 111 -14.73 5.28 -6.53
C LEU A 111 -15.32 6.66 -6.88
N SER A 112 -15.34 7.63 -5.96
CA SER A 112 -15.99 8.93 -6.18
C SER A 112 -15.23 9.82 -7.16
N THR A 113 -13.91 9.88 -7.07
CA THR A 113 -13.05 10.79 -7.82
C THR A 113 -12.06 10.02 -8.70
N GLN A 114 -11.68 10.62 -9.84
CA GLN A 114 -10.73 10.01 -10.76
C GLN A 114 -9.33 9.84 -10.13
N ASP A 115 -8.89 10.83 -9.36
CA ASP A 115 -7.58 10.79 -8.69
C ASP A 115 -7.47 9.64 -7.68
N LEU A 116 -8.54 9.38 -6.93
CA LEU A 116 -8.58 8.25 -5.99
C LEU A 116 -8.60 6.90 -6.72
N ARG A 117 -9.27 6.82 -7.88
CA ARG A 117 -9.26 5.60 -8.71
C ARG A 117 -7.88 5.26 -9.25
N GLN A 118 -7.04 6.26 -9.55
CA GLN A 118 -5.67 6.06 -10.03
C GLN A 118 -4.75 5.42 -8.98
N ARG A 119 -5.11 5.50 -7.70
CA ARG A 119 -4.37 4.81 -6.62
C ARG A 119 -4.60 3.30 -6.60
N LEU A 120 -5.64 2.83 -7.27
CA LEU A 120 -6.01 1.42 -7.35
C LEU A 120 -5.30 0.74 -8.51
N SER A 121 -4.93 -0.51 -8.32
CA SER A 121 -4.56 -1.36 -9.45
C SER A 121 -5.80 -1.70 -10.29
N PRO A 122 -5.66 -2.11 -11.57
CA PRO A 122 -6.81 -2.50 -12.40
C PRO A 122 -7.66 -3.61 -11.78
N THR A 123 -7.03 -4.56 -11.10
CA THR A 123 -7.72 -5.66 -10.40
C THR A 123 -8.46 -5.18 -9.16
N GLU A 124 -7.86 -4.28 -8.38
CA GLU A 124 -8.51 -3.65 -7.22
C GLU A 124 -9.69 -2.78 -7.65
N LEU A 125 -9.58 -2.03 -8.74
CA LEU A 125 -10.67 -1.23 -9.27
C LEU A 125 -11.85 -2.10 -9.70
N ALA A 126 -11.59 -3.21 -10.39
CA ALA A 126 -12.62 -4.17 -10.77
C ALA A 126 -13.29 -4.80 -9.53
N TYR A 127 -12.50 -5.14 -8.50
CA TYR A 127 -12.99 -5.64 -7.22
C TYR A 127 -13.89 -4.60 -6.52
N ALA A 128 -13.41 -3.36 -6.34
CA ALA A 128 -14.14 -2.29 -5.69
C ALA A 128 -15.50 -2.02 -6.35
N THR A 129 -15.53 -1.99 -7.69
CA THR A 129 -16.76 -1.80 -8.46
C THR A 129 -17.76 -2.93 -8.24
N ARG A 130 -17.30 -4.19 -8.24
CA ARG A 130 -18.15 -5.35 -7.97
C ARG A 130 -18.64 -5.37 -6.52
N HIS A 131 -17.78 -5.06 -5.57
CA HIS A 131 -18.12 -4.97 -4.15
C HIS A 131 -19.20 -3.91 -3.90
N GLN A 132 -19.05 -2.72 -4.47
CA GLN A 132 -20.07 -1.68 -4.39
C GLN A 132 -21.42 -2.14 -4.96
N ALA A 133 -21.42 -2.75 -6.15
CA ALA A 133 -22.64 -3.25 -6.77
C ALA A 133 -23.33 -4.33 -5.91
N LEU A 134 -22.54 -5.22 -5.31
CA LEU A 134 -23.05 -6.26 -4.42
C LEU A 134 -23.70 -5.66 -3.17
N LEU A 135 -23.05 -4.70 -2.51
CA LEU A 135 -23.58 -4.00 -1.35
C LEU A 135 -24.87 -3.24 -1.69
N HIS A 136 -24.87 -2.50 -2.80
CA HIS A 136 -26.07 -1.78 -3.25
C HIS A 136 -27.25 -2.71 -3.50
N ASN A 137 -27.04 -3.80 -4.21
CA ASN A 137 -28.06 -4.83 -4.46
C ASN A 137 -28.55 -5.47 -3.16
N HIS A 138 -27.64 -5.75 -2.24
CA HIS A 138 -28.02 -6.30 -0.93
C HIS A 138 -28.90 -5.33 -0.15
N TYR A 139 -28.55 -4.05 -0.09
CA TYR A 139 -29.37 -3.05 0.60
C TYR A 139 -30.71 -2.83 -0.11
N LEU A 140 -30.77 -2.81 -1.43
CA LEU A 140 -32.00 -2.72 -2.19
C LEU A 140 -32.95 -3.89 -1.87
N SER A 141 -32.43 -5.11 -1.84
CA SER A 141 -33.24 -6.29 -1.56
C SER A 141 -33.67 -6.40 -0.10
N SER A 142 -32.89 -5.85 0.84
CA SER A 142 -33.15 -5.97 2.28
C SER A 142 -34.16 -4.94 2.79
N PHE A 143 -33.96 -3.65 2.51
CA PHE A 143 -34.80 -2.59 3.05
C PHE A 143 -34.92 -1.34 2.17
N LEU A 144 -33.92 -1.05 1.33
CA LEU A 144 -33.83 0.23 0.63
C LEU A 144 -34.95 0.39 -0.43
N SER A 145 -35.47 -0.72 -0.97
CA SER A 145 -36.60 -0.71 -1.92
C SER A 145 -37.89 -0.19 -1.33
N SER A 146 -38.06 -0.21 0.00
CA SER A 146 -39.24 0.35 0.71
C SER A 146 -39.17 1.88 0.85
N PHE A 147 -38.01 2.50 0.60
CA PHE A 147 -37.85 3.96 0.68
C PHE A 147 -38.21 4.65 -0.63
N PRO A 148 -38.59 5.95 -0.59
CA PRO A 148 -38.77 6.76 -1.80
C PRO A 148 -37.51 6.77 -2.66
N GLN A 149 -37.66 6.81 -3.99
CA GLN A 149 -36.52 6.75 -4.94
C GLN A 149 -35.37 7.73 -4.63
N ARG A 150 -35.69 8.91 -4.08
CA ARG A 150 -34.70 9.92 -3.70
C ARG A 150 -33.76 9.45 -2.58
N LEU A 151 -34.22 8.55 -1.72
CA LEU A 151 -33.46 8.03 -0.57
C LEU A 151 -32.81 6.67 -0.84
N GLN A 152 -32.92 6.16 -2.06
CA GLN A 152 -32.32 4.89 -2.44
C GLN A 152 -30.85 5.02 -2.88
N ASN A 153 -30.34 6.24 -3.05
CA ASN A 153 -28.94 6.49 -3.42
C ASN A 153 -28.06 6.45 -2.18
N LEU A 154 -27.00 5.62 -2.22
CA LEU A 154 -26.01 5.50 -1.13
C LEU A 154 -25.01 6.67 -1.08
N ASN A 155 -24.95 7.48 -2.13
CA ASN A 155 -24.04 8.62 -2.26
C ASN A 155 -24.75 9.96 -2.32
N ASP A 156 -25.86 10.09 -1.55
CA ASP A 156 -26.60 11.34 -1.50
C ASP A 156 -25.75 12.43 -0.82
N THR A 157 -25.70 13.60 -1.46
CA THR A 157 -25.05 14.81 -0.95
C THR A 157 -26.05 15.92 -0.67
N ALA A 158 -27.36 15.61 -0.57
CA ALA A 158 -28.39 16.56 -0.26
C ALA A 158 -28.16 17.20 1.11
N GLY A 159 -28.16 18.51 1.16
CA GLY A 159 -27.97 19.29 2.38
C GLY A 159 -26.50 19.55 2.78
N ASN A 160 -25.56 19.50 1.86
CA ASN A 160 -24.10 19.72 2.08
C ASN A 160 -23.43 18.71 3.03
N VAL A 161 -24.08 17.64 3.39
CA VAL A 161 -23.50 16.54 4.17
C VAL A 161 -23.28 15.36 3.25
N SER A 162 -22.01 14.96 3.05
CA SER A 162 -21.70 13.75 2.32
C SER A 162 -22.02 12.54 3.17
N MET A 163 -22.80 11.61 2.64
CA MET A 163 -23.04 10.31 3.28
C MET A 163 -21.92 9.30 3.00
N ILE A 164 -20.93 9.69 2.20
CA ILE A 164 -19.78 8.84 1.89
C ILE A 164 -18.81 8.90 3.05
N ASP A 165 -18.58 7.76 3.68
CA ASP A 165 -17.56 7.60 4.72
C ASP A 165 -16.17 7.67 4.10
N SER A 166 -15.31 8.55 4.64
CA SER A 166 -13.94 8.80 4.15
C SER A 166 -12.91 8.42 5.21
N PRO A 167 -11.66 8.10 4.81
CA PRO A 167 -10.57 7.89 5.76
C PRO A 167 -10.34 9.11 6.65
N ASP A 168 -9.95 8.85 7.90
CA ASP A 168 -9.60 9.92 8.85
C ASP A 168 -8.20 10.49 8.50
N LEU A 169 -8.19 11.68 7.91
CA LEU A 169 -6.96 12.37 7.55
C LEU A 169 -6.27 13.06 8.74
N ASP A 170 -6.95 13.16 9.89
CA ASP A 170 -6.38 13.71 11.12
C ASP A 170 -5.78 12.63 12.04
N ALA A 171 -5.85 11.37 11.62
CA ALA A 171 -5.22 10.27 12.33
C ALA A 171 -3.71 10.51 12.50
N ALA A 172 -3.21 10.21 13.71
CA ALA A 172 -1.79 10.32 14.02
C ALA A 172 -1.00 9.20 13.35
N VAL A 173 0.12 9.57 12.71
CA VAL A 173 1.04 8.64 12.07
C VAL A 173 2.46 8.87 12.54
N PHE A 174 3.25 7.79 12.58
CA PHE A 174 4.68 7.86 12.86
C PHE A 174 5.43 7.94 11.54
N ILE A 175 6.27 8.95 11.40
CA ILE A 175 7.14 9.13 10.24
C ILE A 175 8.60 9.19 10.67
N ARG A 176 9.48 8.68 9.83
CA ARG A 176 10.92 8.86 9.92
C ARG A 176 11.37 9.77 8.78
N LEU A 177 12.09 10.83 9.09
CA LEU A 177 12.66 11.71 8.08
C LEU A 177 13.88 11.06 7.41
N LEU A 178 13.95 11.18 6.10
CA LEU A 178 15.05 10.72 5.26
C LEU A 178 15.99 11.87 4.86
N ARG A 179 15.59 13.12 5.10
CA ARG A 179 16.35 14.33 4.83
C ARG A 179 16.04 15.36 5.91
N ASP A 180 16.98 16.28 6.11
CA ASP A 180 16.76 17.44 6.97
C ASP A 180 15.70 18.34 6.35
N LYS A 181 14.62 18.58 7.07
CA LYS A 181 13.50 19.41 6.58
C LYS A 181 12.71 19.99 7.73
N ASP A 182 12.29 21.24 7.55
CA ASP A 182 11.35 21.86 8.47
C ASP A 182 9.95 21.27 8.26
N VAL A 183 9.37 20.75 9.32
CA VAL A 183 8.07 20.11 9.30
C VAL A 183 7.02 21.04 9.86
N PHE A 184 5.96 21.27 9.09
CA PHE A 184 4.83 22.09 9.52
C PHE A 184 3.83 21.22 10.30
N GLY A 185 3.79 21.39 11.62
CA GLY A 185 2.79 20.83 12.48
C GLY A 185 1.57 21.75 12.55
N LYS A 186 0.42 21.31 12.04
CA LYS A 186 -0.83 22.04 12.20
C LYS A 186 -1.33 21.86 13.63
N GLY A 187 -0.96 22.78 14.51
CA GLY A 187 -1.47 22.87 15.89
C GLY A 187 -2.87 23.48 15.95
N THR A 188 -3.52 23.38 17.11
CA THR A 188 -4.86 23.95 17.33
C THR A 188 -4.90 25.47 17.25
N ASP A 189 -3.78 26.16 17.50
CA ASP A 189 -3.75 27.62 17.58
C ASP A 189 -2.59 28.29 16.81
N VAL A 190 -1.52 27.57 16.45
CA VAL A 190 -0.36 28.13 15.74
C VAL A 190 0.26 27.05 14.84
N ASP A 191 0.52 27.39 13.58
CA ASP A 191 1.37 26.59 12.71
C ASP A 191 2.80 26.56 13.29
N THR A 192 3.16 25.44 13.89
CA THR A 192 4.47 25.27 14.51
C THR A 192 5.42 24.67 13.50
N ILE A 193 6.52 25.38 13.21
CA ILE A 193 7.62 24.85 12.41
C ILE A 193 8.52 24.08 13.36
N LEU A 194 8.67 22.77 13.10
CA LEU A 194 9.58 21.89 13.82
C LEU A 194 10.79 21.63 12.93
N PRO A 195 11.97 22.18 13.24
CA PRO A 195 13.19 21.78 12.55
C PRO A 195 13.49 20.32 12.92
N ALA A 196 13.64 19.49 11.92
CA ALA A 196 13.88 18.07 12.14
C ALA A 196 14.98 17.55 11.21
N ALA A 197 15.84 16.71 11.77
CA ALA A 197 17.00 16.15 11.10
C ALA A 197 16.71 14.78 10.47
N ASN A 198 17.58 14.39 9.54
CA ASN A 198 17.54 13.06 8.96
C ASN A 198 17.64 11.98 10.04
N GLY A 199 16.72 11.02 10.01
CA GLY A 199 16.63 9.93 10.97
C GLY A 199 15.68 10.19 12.14
N ASP A 200 15.21 11.42 12.35
CA ASP A 200 14.26 11.75 13.40
C ASP A 200 12.91 11.06 13.17
N ILE A 201 12.31 10.56 14.26
CA ILE A 201 10.98 9.97 14.25
C ILE A 201 10.01 10.96 14.88
N LEU A 202 9.00 11.35 14.10
CA LEU A 202 7.99 12.32 14.49
C LEU A 202 6.60 11.67 14.48
N ILE A 203 5.72 12.21 15.32
CA ILE A 203 4.30 11.89 15.31
C ILE A 203 3.57 13.10 14.73
N LEU A 204 2.90 12.91 13.61
CA LEU A 204 2.17 13.98 12.91
C LEU A 204 0.77 13.50 12.54
N ARG A 205 -0.13 14.47 12.27
CA ARG A 205 -1.39 14.15 11.58
C ARG A 205 -1.09 13.75 10.14
N TRP A 206 -1.85 12.79 9.62
CA TRP A 206 -1.66 12.33 8.24
C TRP A 206 -1.78 13.47 7.23
N SER A 207 -2.69 14.42 7.44
CA SER A 207 -2.85 15.59 6.57
C SER A 207 -1.56 16.42 6.41
N SER A 208 -0.71 16.47 7.44
CA SER A 208 0.60 17.16 7.40
C SER A 208 1.73 16.25 6.90
N ALA A 209 1.67 14.97 7.23
CA ALA A 209 2.71 13.99 6.88
C ALA A 209 2.65 13.55 5.41
N LYS A 210 1.47 13.55 4.81
CA LYS A 210 1.21 13.03 3.46
C LYS A 210 2.15 13.61 2.41
N GLY A 211 2.30 14.92 2.35
CA GLY A 211 3.19 15.57 1.38
C GLY A 211 4.64 15.11 1.52
N LEU A 212 5.15 14.97 2.76
CA LEU A 212 6.51 14.50 3.03
C LEU A 212 6.73 13.05 2.57
N VAL A 213 5.71 12.22 2.72
CA VAL A 213 5.77 10.81 2.30
C VAL A 213 5.66 10.69 0.76
N GLU A 214 4.79 11.47 0.12
CA GLU A 214 4.64 11.49 -1.34
C GLU A 214 5.87 12.04 -2.05
N ASP A 215 6.55 13.05 -1.46
CA ASP A 215 7.80 13.62 -1.97
C ASP A 215 9.03 12.72 -1.72
N GLY A 216 8.89 11.67 -0.88
CA GLY A 216 9.98 10.78 -0.50
C GLY A 216 10.96 11.38 0.51
N ASP A 217 10.58 12.45 1.22
CA ASP A 217 11.37 13.08 2.28
C ASP A 217 11.20 12.38 3.62
N ALA A 218 10.14 11.60 3.76
CA ALA A 218 9.85 10.79 4.95
C ALA A 218 9.30 9.40 4.58
N GLU A 219 9.53 8.44 5.47
CA GLU A 219 8.91 7.12 5.40
C GLU A 219 8.00 6.88 6.62
N LEU A 220 6.94 6.11 6.42
CA LEU A 220 6.07 5.65 7.52
C LEU A 220 6.73 4.49 8.27
N VAL A 221 6.61 4.48 9.58
CA VAL A 221 7.24 3.50 10.49
C VAL A 221 6.20 2.64 11.19
#